data_85c0f41b2641dc3bdf521f36afbd77f6
#
_entry.id   85c0f41b2641dc3bdf521f36afbd77f6
#
_cell.length_a   1.000
_cell.length_b   1.000
_cell.length_c   1.000
_cell.angle_alpha   90.00
_cell.angle_beta   90.00
_cell.angle_gamma   90.00
#
_symmetry.space_group_name_H-M   'P 1'
#
loop_
_entity.id
_entity.type
_entity.pdbx_description
1 polymer ?
#
loop_
_entity_poly.entity_id
_entity_poly.type
_entity_poly.pdbx_seq_one_letter_code
_entity_poly.pdbx_strand_id
1 'polypeptide(L)'
;MNPYAIFKEFFRREGIYYLIGLTMLIAIDVAFLIVPQLIGSAIDTLSHNKEGLTLYIFYFIGLLIIITVLKVISRRTLLGSIRRMEYLFRQKLCARALEIPTTYYDVNGPGKVMALMTNDVTSLRVALGLGVMIVVDIILYSILGSIILIQKIDFILALKIMTPIIFILGSIFTLGRRLRKKQRQAQTTYSDMTEFGQELFQGMDVIRAFNKESIIGGLFNRINKKNYSDNMSVAILDGILSPLTMIAPFICISISMYICGTLAVEGIMTVGEFVTINAFIMLIIGPLISLGSLVAIVQKGMASLDRIIDFMSLPAECNDTDGKQLGLGDIDIKYLNFIYDESKSPALRQINITFKQGEFVGIVGKPGSGKSTLFKLLLG
;
A
#
# COMPACT_ATOMS: atom_id res chain seq x y z
N MET A 1 -4.24 11.70 22.18
CA MET A 1 -5.49 11.09 21.65
C MET A 1 -5.22 9.62 21.37
N ASN A 2 -6.10 8.68 21.79
CA ASN A 2 -5.83 7.25 21.56
C ASN A 2 -5.98 6.91 20.07
N PRO A 3 -4.94 6.49 19.35
CA PRO A 3 -4.98 6.21 17.92
C PRO A 3 -5.98 5.10 17.53
N TYR A 4 -6.21 4.15 18.44
CA TYR A 4 -7.22 3.11 18.25
C TYR A 4 -8.66 3.65 18.29
N ALA A 5 -8.88 4.86 18.84
CA ALA A 5 -10.20 5.48 18.86
C ALA A 5 -10.70 5.81 17.44
N ILE A 6 -9.78 6.10 16.49
CA ILE A 6 -10.13 6.37 15.09
C ILE A 6 -10.68 5.09 14.43
N PHE A 7 -10.02 3.95 14.64
CA PHE A 7 -10.52 2.67 14.14
C PHE A 7 -11.87 2.29 14.76
N LYS A 8 -12.01 2.51 16.07
CA LYS A 8 -13.29 2.27 16.76
C LYS A 8 -14.41 3.16 16.21
N GLU A 9 -14.13 4.43 15.95
CA GLU A 9 -15.07 5.35 15.33
C GLU A 9 -15.44 4.91 13.90
N PHE A 10 -14.45 4.52 13.10
CA PHE A 10 -14.67 4.00 11.75
C PHE A 10 -15.58 2.76 11.79
N PHE A 11 -15.24 1.72 12.57
CA PHE A 11 -16.04 0.51 12.62
C PHE A 11 -17.45 0.75 13.19
N ARG A 12 -17.60 1.72 14.08
CA ARG A 12 -18.94 2.10 14.58
C ARG A 12 -19.79 2.77 13.51
N ARG A 13 -19.20 3.60 12.64
CA ARG A 13 -19.95 4.34 11.60
C ARG A 13 -20.11 3.56 10.31
N GLU A 14 -19.07 2.86 9.89
CA GLU A 14 -18.95 2.28 8.56
C GLU A 14 -18.85 0.74 8.58
N GLY A 15 -18.75 0.13 9.75
CA GLY A 15 -18.51 -1.31 9.91
C GLY A 15 -19.59 -2.16 9.24
N ILE A 16 -20.86 -1.74 9.29
CA ILE A 16 -21.96 -2.43 8.61
C ILE A 16 -21.78 -2.44 7.10
N TYR A 17 -21.45 -1.29 6.50
CA TYR A 17 -21.22 -1.19 5.05
C TYR A 17 -19.98 -1.98 4.61
N TYR A 18 -18.93 -1.97 5.44
CA TYR A 18 -17.73 -2.75 5.21
C TYR A 18 -18.04 -4.25 5.26
N LEU A 19 -18.83 -4.70 6.24
CA LEU A 19 -19.25 -6.10 6.38
C LEU A 19 -20.14 -6.53 5.20
N ILE A 20 -21.13 -5.72 4.82
CA ILE A 20 -21.96 -5.99 3.64
C ILE A 20 -21.10 -6.12 2.39
N GLY A 21 -20.12 -5.22 2.19
CA GLY A 21 -19.21 -5.29 1.06
C GLY A 21 -18.35 -6.55 1.05
N LEU A 22 -17.91 -7.01 2.22
CA LEU A 22 -17.16 -8.25 2.41
C LEU A 22 -18.02 -9.49 2.13
N THR A 23 -19.24 -9.54 2.65
CA THR A 23 -20.17 -10.66 2.38
C THR A 23 -20.55 -10.75 0.90
N MET A 24 -20.73 -9.60 0.23
CA MET A 24 -20.95 -9.57 -1.22
C MET A 24 -19.72 -10.05 -2.00
N LEU A 25 -18.52 -9.72 -1.55
CA LEU A 25 -17.28 -10.22 -2.15
C LEU A 25 -17.19 -11.74 -2.05
N ILE A 26 -17.45 -12.30 -0.86
CA ILE A 26 -17.49 -13.75 -0.64
C ILE A 26 -18.55 -14.41 -1.54
N ALA A 27 -19.73 -13.81 -1.66
CA ALA A 27 -20.80 -14.31 -2.52
C ALA A 27 -20.38 -14.31 -4.01
N ILE A 28 -19.65 -13.29 -4.47
CA ILE A 28 -19.09 -13.21 -5.83
C ILE A 28 -18.11 -14.37 -6.06
N ASP A 29 -17.18 -14.60 -5.12
CA ASP A 29 -16.16 -15.63 -5.28
C ASP A 29 -16.76 -17.03 -5.28
N VAL A 30 -17.75 -17.27 -4.42
CA VAL A 30 -18.52 -18.53 -4.45
C VAL A 30 -19.28 -18.69 -5.76
N ALA A 31 -19.89 -17.62 -6.28
CA ALA A 31 -20.56 -17.66 -7.58
C ALA A 31 -19.59 -17.95 -8.73
N PHE A 32 -18.36 -17.41 -8.67
CA PHE A 32 -17.32 -17.72 -9.64
C PHE A 32 -16.88 -19.18 -9.63
N LEU A 33 -16.95 -19.89 -8.49
CA LEU A 33 -16.67 -21.33 -8.44
C LEU A 33 -17.72 -22.19 -9.17
N ILE A 34 -18.92 -21.66 -9.42
CA ILE A 34 -19.97 -22.33 -10.21
C ILE A 34 -19.68 -22.25 -11.72
N VAL A 35 -18.98 -21.20 -12.19
CA VAL A 35 -18.73 -20.95 -13.61
C VAL A 35 -18.05 -22.12 -14.32
N PRO A 36 -16.92 -22.70 -13.80
CA PRO A 36 -16.29 -23.87 -14.42
C PRO A 36 -17.23 -25.06 -14.53
N GLN A 37 -18.07 -25.29 -13.51
CA GLN A 37 -19.01 -26.42 -13.49
C GLN A 37 -20.10 -26.27 -14.58
N LEU A 38 -20.65 -25.05 -14.73
CA LEU A 38 -21.62 -24.77 -15.79
C LEU A 38 -21.04 -24.96 -17.19
N ILE A 39 -19.78 -24.52 -17.40
CA ILE A 39 -19.09 -24.71 -18.69
C ILE A 39 -18.93 -26.20 -19.00
N GLY A 40 -18.48 -26.99 -18.01
CA GLY A 40 -18.31 -28.42 -18.20
C GLY A 40 -19.64 -29.15 -18.51
N SER A 41 -20.68 -28.86 -17.72
CA SER A 41 -22.02 -29.45 -17.96
C SER A 41 -22.61 -29.05 -19.30
N ALA A 42 -22.38 -27.81 -19.76
CA ALA A 42 -22.79 -27.36 -21.08
C ALA A 42 -22.09 -28.14 -22.19
N ILE A 43 -20.79 -28.43 -22.05
CA ILE A 43 -20.00 -29.20 -23.02
C ILE A 43 -20.50 -30.65 -23.06
N ASP A 44 -20.74 -31.28 -21.93
CA ASP A 44 -21.26 -32.65 -21.88
C ASP A 44 -22.66 -32.74 -22.52
N THR A 45 -23.50 -31.75 -22.31
CA THR A 45 -24.84 -31.69 -22.92
C THR A 45 -24.78 -31.51 -24.45
N LEU A 46 -23.78 -30.78 -24.97
CA LEU A 46 -23.57 -30.62 -26.42
C LEU A 46 -23.41 -31.95 -27.15
N SER A 47 -22.80 -32.96 -26.50
CA SER A 47 -22.59 -34.27 -27.08
C SER A 47 -23.87 -35.13 -27.16
N HIS A 48 -24.91 -34.78 -26.38
CA HIS A 48 -26.11 -35.63 -26.22
C HIS A 48 -27.40 -34.94 -26.70
N ASN A 49 -27.55 -33.62 -26.52
CA ASN A 49 -28.79 -32.91 -26.85
C ASN A 49 -28.59 -31.40 -27.05
N LYS A 50 -28.86 -30.94 -28.29
CA LYS A 50 -28.71 -29.49 -28.65
C LYS A 50 -29.72 -28.58 -27.93
N GLU A 51 -30.91 -29.07 -27.60
CA GLU A 51 -31.95 -28.28 -26.93
C GLU A 51 -31.57 -27.93 -25.48
N GLY A 52 -30.87 -28.84 -24.79
CA GLY A 52 -30.39 -28.61 -23.43
C GLY A 52 -29.34 -27.51 -23.36
N LEU A 53 -28.57 -27.25 -24.39
CA LEU A 53 -27.54 -26.21 -24.42
C LEU A 53 -28.10 -24.81 -24.21
N THR A 54 -29.26 -24.51 -24.80
CA THR A 54 -29.92 -23.20 -24.66
C THR A 54 -30.18 -22.87 -23.19
N LEU A 55 -30.56 -23.86 -22.38
CA LEU A 55 -30.80 -23.67 -20.95
C LEU A 55 -29.52 -23.31 -20.19
N TYR A 56 -28.40 -23.99 -20.48
CA TYR A 56 -27.10 -23.67 -19.85
C TYR A 56 -26.59 -22.27 -20.22
N ILE A 57 -26.83 -21.82 -21.46
CA ILE A 57 -26.50 -20.45 -21.88
C ILE A 57 -27.30 -19.43 -21.06
N PHE A 58 -28.59 -19.64 -20.86
CA PHE A 58 -29.39 -18.76 -20.01
C PHE A 58 -28.93 -18.76 -18.55
N TYR A 59 -28.59 -19.93 -17.96
CA TYR A 59 -28.01 -20.01 -16.62
C TYR A 59 -26.67 -19.27 -16.53
N PHE A 60 -25.81 -19.42 -17.53
CA PHE A 60 -24.53 -18.74 -17.57
C PHE A 60 -24.67 -17.21 -17.67
N ILE A 61 -25.53 -16.73 -18.57
CA ILE A 61 -25.82 -15.30 -18.68
C ILE A 61 -26.45 -14.75 -17.37
N GLY A 62 -27.41 -15.46 -16.81
CA GLY A 62 -28.04 -15.09 -15.54
C GLY A 62 -27.01 -14.99 -14.40
N LEU A 63 -26.12 -15.98 -14.28
CA LEU A 63 -25.06 -15.99 -13.28
C LEU A 63 -24.09 -14.81 -13.48
N LEU A 64 -23.69 -14.51 -14.71
CA LEU A 64 -22.81 -13.36 -14.99
C LEU A 64 -23.48 -12.02 -14.65
N ILE A 65 -24.78 -11.88 -14.89
CA ILE A 65 -25.53 -10.69 -14.49
C ILE A 65 -25.54 -10.56 -12.96
N ILE A 66 -25.84 -11.66 -12.24
CA ILE A 66 -25.84 -11.68 -10.77
C ILE A 66 -24.45 -11.30 -10.23
N ILE A 67 -23.38 -11.92 -10.74
CA ILE A 67 -22.00 -11.60 -10.37
C ILE A 67 -21.70 -10.11 -10.62
N THR A 68 -22.12 -9.57 -11.76
CA THR A 68 -21.88 -8.17 -12.11
C THR A 68 -22.59 -7.24 -11.13
N VAL A 69 -23.86 -7.49 -10.82
CA VAL A 69 -24.63 -6.70 -9.85
C VAL A 69 -23.99 -6.77 -8.46
N LEU A 70 -23.67 -7.96 -7.98
CA LEU A 70 -22.98 -8.15 -6.70
C LEU A 70 -21.64 -7.41 -6.67
N LYS A 71 -20.88 -7.43 -7.77
CA LYS A 71 -19.59 -6.74 -7.88
C LYS A 71 -19.73 -5.21 -7.80
N VAL A 72 -20.77 -4.64 -8.39
CA VAL A 72 -21.07 -3.21 -8.29
C VAL A 72 -21.43 -2.85 -6.85
N ILE A 73 -22.29 -3.64 -6.19
CA ILE A 73 -22.69 -3.44 -4.80
C ILE A 73 -21.48 -3.56 -3.87
N SER A 74 -20.70 -4.63 -3.99
CA SER A 74 -19.50 -4.86 -3.18
C SER A 74 -18.48 -3.72 -3.35
N ARG A 75 -18.19 -3.29 -4.57
CA ARG A 75 -17.28 -2.16 -4.80
C ARG A 75 -17.80 -0.86 -4.19
N ARG A 76 -19.08 -0.57 -4.32
CA ARG A 76 -19.67 0.65 -3.77
C ARG A 76 -19.68 0.65 -2.25
N THR A 77 -19.97 -0.47 -1.61
CA THR A 77 -20.02 -0.60 -0.15
C THR A 77 -18.63 -0.73 0.45
N LEU A 78 -17.82 -1.71 0.04
CA LEU A 78 -16.50 -1.97 0.60
C LEU A 78 -15.52 -0.83 0.31
N LEU A 79 -15.30 -0.50 -0.97
CA LEU A 79 -14.36 0.56 -1.34
C LEU A 79 -14.89 1.94 -0.92
N GLY A 80 -16.20 2.13 -0.90
CA GLY A 80 -16.83 3.35 -0.38
C GLY A 80 -16.55 3.57 1.09
N SER A 81 -16.71 2.53 1.94
CA SER A 81 -16.38 2.59 3.36
C SER A 81 -14.91 2.90 3.60
N ILE A 82 -14.01 2.26 2.85
CA ILE A 82 -12.56 2.49 2.97
C ILE A 82 -12.18 3.91 2.52
N ARG A 83 -12.86 4.48 1.53
CA ARG A 83 -12.69 5.90 1.16
C ARG A 83 -13.14 6.85 2.26
N ARG A 84 -14.24 6.54 2.94
CA ARG A 84 -14.70 7.31 4.11
C ARG A 84 -13.74 7.17 5.30
N MET A 85 -13.13 6.00 5.48
CA MET A 85 -12.03 5.83 6.44
C MET A 85 -10.84 6.74 6.10
N GLU A 86 -10.39 6.75 4.85
CA GLU A 86 -9.33 7.65 4.37
C GLU A 86 -9.63 9.12 4.70
N TYR A 87 -10.87 9.57 4.45
CA TYR A 87 -11.32 10.90 4.80
C TYR A 87 -11.24 11.18 6.31
N LEU A 88 -11.74 10.26 7.14
CA LEU A 88 -11.69 10.39 8.61
C LEU A 88 -10.25 10.48 9.14
N PHE A 89 -9.35 9.64 8.62
CA PHE A 89 -7.94 9.68 9.02
C PHE A 89 -7.29 11.01 8.65
N ARG A 90 -7.51 11.50 7.43
CA ARG A 90 -6.98 12.81 6.99
C ARG A 90 -7.50 13.95 7.85
N GLN A 91 -8.80 13.96 8.15
CA GLN A 91 -9.41 14.97 9.00
C GLN A 91 -8.80 14.97 10.41
N LYS A 92 -8.67 13.79 11.03
CA LYS A 92 -8.09 13.65 12.38
C LYS A 92 -6.61 14.00 12.42
N LEU A 93 -5.84 13.59 11.39
CA LEU A 93 -4.43 13.93 11.26
C LEU A 93 -4.24 15.44 11.09
N CYS A 94 -5.09 16.10 10.28
CA CYS A 94 -5.06 17.53 10.10
C CYS A 94 -5.37 18.27 11.41
N ALA A 95 -6.43 17.86 12.10
CA ALA A 95 -6.76 18.43 13.41
C ALA A 95 -5.60 18.28 14.40
N ARG A 96 -4.98 17.06 14.42
CA ARG A 96 -3.82 16.81 15.29
C ARG A 96 -2.60 17.64 14.91
N ALA A 97 -2.35 17.82 13.61
CA ALA A 97 -1.25 18.65 13.13
C ALA A 97 -1.35 20.10 13.59
N LEU A 98 -2.55 20.62 13.76
CA LEU A 98 -2.77 21.99 14.27
C LEU A 98 -2.56 22.11 15.80
N GLU A 99 -2.54 20.99 16.53
CA GLU A 99 -2.34 20.96 17.99
C GLU A 99 -0.87 20.69 18.38
N ILE A 100 -0.02 20.27 17.42
CA ILE A 100 1.37 19.90 17.67
C ILE A 100 2.25 21.14 17.72
N PRO A 101 3.27 21.18 18.65
CA PRO A 101 4.20 22.28 18.79
C PRO A 101 4.89 22.68 17.49
N THR A 102 5.10 23.99 17.31
CA THR A 102 5.83 24.51 16.15
C THR A 102 7.27 23.98 16.08
N THR A 103 7.88 23.65 17.22
CA THR A 103 9.20 23.02 17.33
C THR A 103 9.29 21.69 16.59
N TYR A 104 8.21 20.91 16.55
CA TYR A 104 8.16 19.66 15.76
C TYR A 104 8.38 19.92 14.27
N TYR A 105 7.79 21.02 13.75
CA TYR A 105 7.91 21.38 12.33
C TYR A 105 9.28 21.96 11.98
N ASP A 106 9.92 22.64 12.95
CA ASP A 106 11.29 23.16 12.79
C ASP A 106 12.30 21.99 12.58
N VAL A 107 12.10 20.86 13.28
CA VAL A 107 12.98 19.67 13.19
C VAL A 107 12.59 18.75 12.02
N ASN A 108 11.30 18.45 11.85
CA ASN A 108 10.85 17.42 10.93
C ASN A 108 10.38 17.96 9.57
N GLY A 109 10.16 19.27 9.48
CA GLY A 109 9.59 19.95 8.33
C GLY A 109 8.10 19.62 8.07
N PRO A 110 7.34 20.50 7.43
CA PRO A 110 5.92 20.29 7.11
C PRO A 110 5.69 19.16 6.10
N GLY A 111 6.69 18.85 5.28
CA GLY A 111 6.62 17.79 4.27
C GLY A 111 6.40 16.40 4.87
N LYS A 112 6.92 16.12 6.07
CA LYS A 112 6.73 14.85 6.76
C LYS A 112 5.26 14.62 7.13
N VAL A 113 4.59 15.66 7.63
CA VAL A 113 3.16 15.61 7.98
C VAL A 113 2.30 15.45 6.73
N MET A 114 2.64 16.17 5.65
CA MET A 114 1.96 15.99 4.36
C MET A 114 2.14 14.57 3.80
N ALA A 115 3.32 13.97 3.94
CA ALA A 115 3.56 12.59 3.56
C ALA A 115 2.70 11.59 4.35
N LEU A 116 2.51 11.81 5.66
CA LEU A 116 1.59 11.02 6.48
C LEU A 116 0.15 11.10 5.96
N MET A 117 -0.35 12.31 5.70
CA MET A 117 -1.72 12.53 5.24
C MET A 117 -1.98 11.99 3.83
N THR A 118 -0.97 11.97 2.95
CA THR A 118 -1.10 11.53 1.57
C THR A 118 -0.68 10.07 1.38
N ASN A 119 0.59 9.76 1.63
CA ASN A 119 1.17 8.46 1.30
C ASN A 119 0.81 7.37 2.32
N ASP A 120 0.89 7.69 3.63
CA ASP A 120 0.66 6.69 4.66
C ASP A 120 -0.82 6.33 4.79
N VAL A 121 -1.71 7.32 4.78
CA VAL A 121 -3.15 7.07 4.77
C VAL A 121 -3.58 6.30 3.50
N THR A 122 -2.97 6.60 2.34
CA THR A 122 -3.23 5.85 1.11
C THR A 122 -2.73 4.41 1.21
N SER A 123 -1.56 4.17 1.80
CA SER A 123 -1.02 2.82 2.00
C SER A 123 -1.90 1.99 2.93
N LEU A 124 -2.40 2.60 4.02
CA LEU A 124 -3.36 1.97 4.93
C LEU A 124 -4.68 1.64 4.21
N ARG A 125 -5.19 2.56 3.39
CA ARG A 125 -6.38 2.35 2.56
C ARG A 125 -6.20 1.17 1.61
N VAL A 126 -5.05 1.06 0.96
CA VAL A 126 -4.76 -0.05 0.03
C VAL A 126 -4.68 -1.38 0.78
N ALA A 127 -4.08 -1.41 1.97
CA ALA A 127 -3.99 -2.62 2.79
C ALA A 127 -5.36 -3.11 3.25
N LEU A 128 -6.23 -2.22 3.73
CA LEU A 128 -7.57 -2.56 4.19
C LEU A 128 -8.58 -2.77 3.04
N GLY A 129 -8.28 -2.27 1.84
CA GLY A 129 -9.10 -2.49 0.64
C GLY A 129 -8.63 -3.68 -0.17
N LEU A 130 -7.67 -3.44 -1.04
CA LEU A 130 -7.09 -4.46 -1.94
C LEU A 130 -6.48 -5.63 -1.17
N GLY A 131 -5.78 -5.36 -0.05
CA GLY A 131 -5.18 -6.41 0.76
C GLY A 131 -6.23 -7.40 1.27
N VAL A 132 -7.34 -6.91 1.81
CA VAL A 132 -8.43 -7.78 2.30
C VAL A 132 -9.11 -8.52 1.15
N MET A 133 -9.34 -7.89 0.00
CA MET A 133 -9.88 -8.56 -1.18
C MET A 133 -8.99 -9.73 -1.61
N ILE A 134 -7.68 -9.51 -1.75
CA ILE A 134 -6.72 -10.56 -2.13
C ILE A 134 -6.71 -11.71 -1.10
N VAL A 135 -6.82 -11.40 0.20
CA VAL A 135 -6.91 -12.44 1.24
C VAL A 135 -8.14 -13.30 1.06
N VAL A 136 -9.31 -12.69 0.81
CA VAL A 136 -10.56 -13.42 0.57
C VAL A 136 -10.44 -14.30 -0.68
N ASP A 137 -9.97 -13.75 -1.80
CA ASP A 137 -9.75 -14.48 -3.04
C ASP A 137 -8.82 -15.70 -2.83
N ILE A 138 -7.69 -15.51 -2.13
CA ILE A 138 -6.75 -16.59 -1.84
C ILE A 138 -7.42 -17.69 -1.01
N ILE A 139 -8.11 -17.31 0.07
CA ILE A 139 -8.74 -18.29 0.96
C ILE A 139 -9.82 -19.07 0.20
N LEU A 140 -10.73 -18.38 -0.48
CA LEU A 140 -11.87 -19.02 -1.13
C LEU A 140 -11.44 -19.87 -2.35
N TYR A 141 -10.68 -19.30 -3.27
CA TYR A 141 -10.30 -20.07 -4.45
C TYR A 141 -9.28 -21.17 -4.17
N SER A 142 -8.31 -20.94 -3.23
CA SER A 142 -7.36 -22.02 -2.90
C SER A 142 -7.99 -23.12 -2.08
N ILE A 143 -8.86 -22.82 -1.10
CA ILE A 143 -9.48 -23.85 -0.25
C ILE A 143 -10.66 -24.51 -0.97
N LEU A 144 -11.68 -23.72 -1.35
CA LEU A 144 -12.90 -24.29 -1.95
C LEU A 144 -12.60 -24.83 -3.35
N GLY A 145 -11.81 -24.12 -4.13
CA GLY A 145 -11.40 -24.60 -5.46
C GLY A 145 -10.63 -25.92 -5.40
N SER A 146 -9.71 -26.07 -4.44
CA SER A 146 -8.98 -27.33 -4.24
C SER A 146 -9.88 -28.46 -3.74
N ILE A 147 -10.82 -28.19 -2.85
CA ILE A 147 -11.79 -29.18 -2.39
C ILE A 147 -12.63 -29.70 -3.57
N ILE A 148 -13.16 -28.79 -4.40
CA ILE A 148 -13.95 -29.18 -5.58
C ILE A 148 -13.09 -29.95 -6.58
N LEU A 149 -11.84 -29.53 -6.79
CA LEU A 149 -10.91 -30.23 -7.66
C LEU A 149 -10.66 -31.67 -7.19
N ILE A 150 -10.41 -31.87 -5.88
CA ILE A 150 -10.19 -33.19 -5.27
C ILE A 150 -11.45 -34.10 -5.37
N GLN A 151 -12.62 -33.50 -5.29
CA GLN A 151 -13.87 -34.26 -5.47
C GLN A 151 -14.10 -34.73 -6.90
N LYS A 152 -13.55 -34.03 -7.88
CA LYS A 152 -13.67 -34.35 -9.31
C LYS A 152 -12.62 -35.34 -9.83
N ILE A 153 -11.42 -35.24 -9.29
CA ILE A 153 -10.29 -36.12 -9.57
C ILE A 153 -9.69 -36.56 -8.24
N ASP A 154 -9.24 -37.80 -8.16
CA ASP A 154 -8.61 -38.32 -6.94
C ASP A 154 -7.52 -37.35 -6.40
N PHE A 155 -7.34 -37.35 -5.07
CA PHE A 155 -6.36 -36.49 -4.37
C PHE A 155 -4.94 -36.59 -4.94
N ILE A 156 -4.52 -37.82 -5.29
CA ILE A 156 -3.18 -38.08 -5.86
C ILE A 156 -3.03 -37.40 -7.22
N LEU A 157 -4.07 -37.45 -8.08
CA LEU A 157 -4.05 -36.82 -9.40
C LEU A 157 -4.07 -35.28 -9.25
N ALA A 158 -4.89 -34.73 -8.36
CA ALA A 158 -4.91 -33.32 -8.07
C ALA A 158 -3.53 -32.82 -7.60
N LEU A 159 -2.87 -33.58 -6.71
CA LEU A 159 -1.52 -33.25 -6.24
C LEU A 159 -0.48 -33.26 -7.36
N LYS A 160 -0.51 -34.29 -8.25
CA LYS A 160 0.39 -34.36 -9.43
C LYS A 160 0.23 -33.14 -10.34
N ILE A 161 -1.01 -32.71 -10.61
CA ILE A 161 -1.31 -31.58 -11.47
C ILE A 161 -0.86 -30.26 -10.82
N MET A 162 -0.99 -30.13 -9.49
CA MET A 162 -0.62 -28.93 -8.75
C MET A 162 0.86 -28.85 -8.34
N THR A 163 1.61 -29.95 -8.47
CA THR A 163 3.05 -30.00 -8.11
C THR A 163 3.88 -28.86 -8.72
N PRO A 164 3.74 -28.49 -10.02
CA PRO A 164 4.51 -27.38 -10.59
C PRO A 164 4.29 -26.04 -9.89
N ILE A 165 3.08 -25.78 -9.42
CA ILE A 165 2.77 -24.54 -8.68
C ILE A 165 3.57 -24.47 -7.39
N ILE A 166 3.63 -25.56 -6.61
CA ILE A 166 4.37 -25.61 -5.35
C ILE A 166 5.84 -25.31 -5.60
N PHE A 167 6.41 -25.90 -6.64
CA PHE A 167 7.81 -25.67 -7.05
C PHE A 167 8.05 -24.22 -7.48
N ILE A 168 7.13 -23.65 -8.28
CA ILE A 168 7.22 -22.27 -8.76
C ILE A 168 7.03 -21.27 -7.62
N LEU A 169 6.08 -21.50 -6.71
CA LEU A 169 5.93 -20.66 -5.51
C LEU A 169 7.20 -20.64 -4.66
N GLY A 170 7.85 -21.81 -4.46
CA GLY A 170 9.15 -21.89 -3.80
C GLY A 170 10.23 -21.08 -4.51
N SER A 171 10.26 -21.15 -5.85
CA SER A 171 11.17 -20.36 -6.69
C SER A 171 10.89 -18.87 -6.62
N ILE A 172 9.62 -18.45 -6.66
CA ILE A 172 9.19 -17.06 -6.49
C ILE A 172 9.64 -16.51 -5.13
N PHE A 173 9.50 -17.31 -4.07
CA PHE A 173 9.88 -16.90 -2.73
C PHE A 173 11.40 -16.69 -2.58
N THR A 174 12.21 -17.60 -3.14
CA THR A 174 13.67 -17.52 -3.09
C THR A 174 14.23 -16.43 -4.00
N LEU A 175 13.81 -16.39 -5.26
CA LEU A 175 14.21 -15.36 -6.22
C LEU A 175 13.67 -13.97 -5.84
N GLY A 176 12.44 -13.90 -5.34
CA GLY A 176 11.84 -12.66 -4.86
C GLY A 176 12.59 -12.03 -3.69
N ARG A 177 13.19 -12.84 -2.78
CA ARG A 177 14.08 -12.32 -1.72
C ARG A 177 15.34 -11.70 -2.31
N ARG A 178 15.95 -12.35 -3.32
CA ARG A 178 17.14 -11.82 -4.00
C ARG A 178 16.81 -10.54 -4.76
N LEU A 179 15.69 -10.53 -5.48
CA LEU A 179 15.19 -9.36 -6.20
C LEU A 179 14.99 -8.16 -5.26
N ARG A 180 14.31 -8.34 -4.13
CA ARG A 180 14.13 -7.26 -3.13
C ARG A 180 15.46 -6.72 -2.60
N LYS A 181 16.46 -7.58 -2.37
CA LYS A 181 17.80 -7.14 -1.95
C LYS A 181 18.45 -6.28 -3.03
N LYS A 182 18.37 -6.70 -4.30
CA LYS A 182 18.93 -5.96 -5.44
C LYS A 182 18.19 -4.65 -5.70
N GLN A 183 16.86 -4.64 -5.56
CA GLN A 183 16.08 -3.40 -5.64
C GLN A 183 16.47 -2.38 -4.58
N ARG A 184 16.70 -2.80 -3.33
CA ARG A 184 17.21 -1.92 -2.27
C ARG A 184 18.58 -1.35 -2.62
N GLN A 185 19.49 -2.18 -3.14
CA GLN A 185 20.82 -1.75 -3.57
C GLN A 185 20.73 -0.72 -4.70
N ALA A 186 19.92 -0.98 -5.73
CA ALA A 186 19.69 -0.04 -6.84
C ALA A 186 19.05 1.27 -6.35
N GLN A 187 18.13 1.20 -5.37
CA GLN A 187 17.54 2.40 -4.78
C GLN A 187 18.56 3.25 -4.02
N THR A 188 19.46 2.61 -3.25
CA THR A 188 20.54 3.33 -2.55
C THR A 188 21.45 4.02 -3.57
N THR A 189 21.89 3.31 -4.61
CA THR A 189 22.77 3.90 -5.65
C THR A 189 22.06 5.02 -6.43
N TYR A 190 20.74 4.92 -6.62
CA TYR A 190 19.93 5.99 -7.21
C TYR A 190 19.88 7.24 -6.30
N SER A 191 19.72 7.04 -4.99
CA SER A 191 19.77 8.14 -4.01
C SER A 191 21.12 8.83 -4.02
N ASP A 192 22.23 8.05 -3.98
CA ASP A 192 23.60 8.58 -4.04
C ASP A 192 23.81 9.42 -5.32
N MET A 193 23.28 8.94 -6.46
CA MET A 193 23.35 9.66 -7.74
C MET A 193 22.56 10.98 -7.70
N THR A 194 21.39 10.97 -7.08
CA THR A 194 20.52 12.16 -6.96
C THR A 194 21.14 13.20 -6.04
N GLU A 195 21.68 12.76 -4.90
CA GLU A 195 22.39 13.61 -3.93
C GLU A 195 23.60 14.28 -4.58
N PHE A 196 24.46 13.48 -5.25
CA PHE A 196 25.60 14.02 -6.00
C PHE A 196 25.17 15.01 -7.09
N GLY A 197 24.06 14.73 -7.80
CA GLY A 197 23.50 15.63 -8.79
C GLY A 197 23.04 16.96 -8.19
N GLN A 198 22.40 16.93 -7.03
CA GLN A 198 21.97 18.14 -6.32
C GLN A 198 23.18 18.98 -5.87
N GLU A 199 24.20 18.34 -5.27
CA GLU A 199 25.44 19.02 -4.87
C GLU A 199 26.14 19.65 -6.08
N LEU A 200 26.21 18.92 -7.20
CA LEU A 200 26.79 19.39 -8.45
C LEU A 200 26.10 20.66 -8.95
N PHE A 201 24.76 20.65 -9.01
CA PHE A 201 24.01 21.82 -9.49
C PHE A 201 24.07 23.00 -8.53
N GLN A 202 24.09 22.76 -7.21
CA GLN A 202 24.26 23.81 -6.20
C GLN A 202 25.66 24.43 -6.24
N GLY A 203 26.71 23.64 -6.57
CA GLY A 203 28.07 24.06 -6.67
C GLY A 203 28.52 24.48 -8.09
N MET A 204 27.60 24.66 -9.06
CA MET A 204 27.94 24.86 -10.47
C MET A 204 28.85 26.06 -10.72
N ASP A 205 28.62 27.15 -10.01
CA ASP A 205 29.44 28.37 -10.15
C ASP A 205 30.91 28.13 -9.75
N VAL A 206 31.09 27.33 -8.66
CA VAL A 206 32.44 26.95 -8.20
C VAL A 206 33.14 26.03 -9.22
N ILE A 207 32.39 25.03 -9.74
CA ILE A 207 32.90 24.08 -10.72
C ILE A 207 33.39 24.81 -11.97
N ARG A 208 32.63 25.78 -12.46
CA ARG A 208 32.98 26.61 -13.62
C ARG A 208 34.15 27.55 -13.32
N ALA A 209 34.16 28.20 -12.14
CA ALA A 209 35.24 29.09 -11.76
C ALA A 209 36.62 28.38 -11.75
N PHE A 210 36.61 27.06 -11.37
CA PHE A 210 37.85 26.26 -11.34
C PHE A 210 38.06 25.38 -12.60
N ASN A 211 37.19 25.46 -13.61
CA ASN A 211 37.31 24.72 -14.88
C ASN A 211 37.38 23.18 -14.64
N LYS A 212 36.51 22.64 -13.73
CA LYS A 212 36.56 21.24 -13.28
C LYS A 212 35.42 20.38 -13.84
N GLU A 213 34.71 20.84 -14.87
CA GLU A 213 33.54 20.15 -15.43
C GLU A 213 33.88 18.72 -15.89
N SER A 214 35.04 18.54 -16.52
CA SER A 214 35.49 17.23 -17.02
C SER A 214 35.73 16.23 -15.89
N ILE A 215 36.31 16.67 -14.78
CA ILE A 215 36.57 15.81 -13.60
C ILE A 215 35.25 15.41 -12.94
N ILE A 216 34.35 16.36 -12.72
CA ILE A 216 33.04 16.14 -12.11
C ILE A 216 32.20 15.27 -13.01
N GLY A 217 32.20 15.47 -14.33
CA GLY A 217 31.55 14.61 -15.30
C GLY A 217 32.04 13.15 -15.23
N GLY A 218 33.36 12.97 -15.03
CA GLY A 218 33.97 11.66 -14.82
C GLY A 218 33.49 10.96 -13.54
N LEU A 219 33.37 11.72 -12.44
CA LEU A 219 32.82 11.22 -11.17
C LEU A 219 31.34 10.82 -11.31
N PHE A 220 30.52 11.69 -11.91
CA PHE A 220 29.12 11.37 -12.19
C PHE A 220 28.98 10.11 -13.03
N ASN A 221 29.78 9.97 -14.10
CA ASN A 221 29.75 8.79 -14.95
C ASN A 221 30.08 7.49 -14.19
N ARG A 222 30.97 7.56 -13.19
CA ARG A 222 31.28 6.42 -12.32
C ARG A 222 30.08 6.00 -11.49
N ILE A 223 29.37 6.96 -10.87
CA ILE A 223 28.16 6.71 -10.07
C ILE A 223 27.04 6.17 -10.99
N ASN A 224 26.88 6.80 -12.16
CA ASN A 224 25.87 6.38 -13.14
C ASN A 224 26.12 4.95 -13.67
N LYS A 225 27.38 4.58 -13.91
CA LYS A 225 27.76 3.22 -14.29
C LYS A 225 27.40 2.19 -13.21
N LYS A 226 27.62 2.54 -11.93
CA LYS A 226 27.23 1.69 -10.79
C LYS A 226 25.72 1.53 -10.75
N ASN A 227 24.96 2.64 -10.88
CA ASN A 227 23.50 2.62 -10.92
C ASN A 227 22.98 1.76 -12.08
N TYR A 228 23.55 1.89 -13.27
CA TYR A 228 23.25 1.05 -14.43
C TYR A 228 23.45 -0.45 -14.12
N SER A 229 24.59 -0.82 -13.54
CA SER A 229 24.91 -2.23 -13.19
C SER A 229 23.93 -2.80 -12.16
N ASP A 230 23.58 -2.00 -11.13
CA ASP A 230 22.64 -2.42 -10.10
C ASP A 230 21.21 -2.58 -10.68
N ASN A 231 20.77 -1.63 -11.52
CA ASN A 231 19.47 -1.74 -12.21
C ASN A 231 19.45 -2.90 -13.22
N MET A 232 20.54 -3.17 -13.93
CA MET A 232 20.65 -4.33 -14.82
C MET A 232 20.50 -5.64 -14.03
N SER A 233 21.10 -5.72 -12.83
CA SER A 233 20.95 -6.88 -11.94
C SER A 233 19.49 -7.07 -11.51
N VAL A 234 18.74 -6.00 -11.27
CA VAL A 234 17.30 -6.03 -10.99
C VAL A 234 16.54 -6.50 -12.23
N ALA A 235 16.83 -5.92 -13.40
CA ALA A 235 16.14 -6.25 -14.66
C ALA A 235 16.32 -7.72 -15.05
N ILE A 236 17.50 -8.30 -14.88
CA ILE A 236 17.76 -9.72 -15.16
C ILE A 236 16.94 -10.62 -14.22
N LEU A 237 16.93 -10.32 -12.90
CA LEU A 237 16.16 -11.13 -11.95
C LEU A 237 14.65 -11.01 -12.18
N ASP A 238 14.15 -9.83 -12.48
CA ASP A 238 12.75 -9.60 -12.80
C ASP A 238 12.36 -10.25 -14.12
N GLY A 239 13.25 -10.16 -15.12
CA GLY A 239 13.12 -10.81 -16.43
C GLY A 239 13.08 -12.34 -16.35
N ILE A 240 13.60 -12.96 -15.28
CA ILE A 240 13.45 -14.39 -14.99
C ILE A 240 12.17 -14.67 -14.21
N LEU A 241 11.90 -13.86 -13.19
CA LEU A 241 10.78 -14.08 -12.28
C LEU A 241 9.42 -13.87 -12.93
N SER A 242 9.29 -12.85 -13.77
CA SER A 242 8.03 -12.51 -14.44
C SER A 242 7.56 -13.63 -15.40
N PRO A 243 8.37 -14.18 -16.32
CA PRO A 243 7.97 -15.32 -17.13
C PRO A 243 7.67 -16.59 -16.33
N LEU A 244 8.40 -16.85 -15.24
CA LEU A 244 8.13 -17.99 -14.36
C LEU A 244 6.70 -17.97 -13.82
N THR A 245 6.22 -16.80 -13.39
CA THR A 245 4.84 -16.65 -12.91
C THR A 245 3.81 -16.85 -14.02
N MET A 246 4.13 -16.43 -15.25
CA MET A 246 3.24 -16.58 -16.40
C MET A 246 3.20 -18.01 -16.94
N ILE A 247 4.30 -18.74 -16.88
CA ILE A 247 4.41 -20.13 -17.40
C ILE A 247 3.74 -21.13 -16.43
N ALA A 248 3.67 -20.83 -15.14
CA ALA A 248 3.10 -21.71 -14.13
C ALA A 248 1.73 -22.32 -14.49
N PRO A 249 0.72 -21.50 -14.87
CA PRO A 249 -0.59 -22.03 -15.27
C PRO A 249 -0.50 -22.97 -16.45
N PHE A 250 0.31 -22.65 -17.44
CA PHE A 250 0.43 -23.44 -18.67
C PHE A 250 1.07 -24.82 -18.44
N ILE A 251 2.06 -24.90 -17.54
CA ILE A 251 2.64 -26.18 -17.15
C ILE A 251 1.59 -27.05 -16.44
N CYS A 252 0.81 -26.49 -15.52
CA CYS A 252 -0.25 -27.24 -14.84
C CYS A 252 -1.34 -27.70 -15.81
N ILE A 253 -1.73 -26.85 -16.75
CA ILE A 253 -2.68 -27.22 -17.80
C ILE A 253 -2.11 -28.31 -18.70
N SER A 254 -0.84 -28.23 -19.10
CA SER A 254 -0.21 -29.28 -19.95
C SER A 254 -0.18 -30.63 -19.23
N ILE A 255 0.13 -30.65 -17.93
CA ILE A 255 0.08 -31.89 -17.13
C ILE A 255 -1.36 -32.39 -16.98
N SER A 256 -2.30 -31.49 -16.69
CA SER A 256 -3.72 -31.81 -16.62
C SER A 256 -4.22 -32.35 -17.98
N MET A 257 -3.82 -31.73 -19.08
CA MET A 257 -4.19 -32.15 -20.42
C MET A 257 -3.68 -33.55 -20.72
N TYR A 258 -2.47 -33.90 -20.30
CA TYR A 258 -1.95 -35.25 -20.43
C TYR A 258 -2.72 -36.26 -19.55
N ILE A 259 -2.83 -35.99 -18.23
CA ILE A 259 -3.45 -36.91 -17.27
C ILE A 259 -4.96 -37.05 -17.50
N CYS A 260 -5.68 -35.91 -17.45
CA CYS A 260 -7.14 -35.91 -17.57
C CYS A 260 -7.59 -36.21 -19.03
N GLY A 261 -6.75 -35.80 -20.01
CA GLY A 261 -7.02 -36.10 -21.41
C GLY A 261 -6.93 -37.62 -21.72
N THR A 262 -5.96 -38.33 -21.15
CA THR A 262 -5.91 -39.79 -21.27
C THR A 262 -7.11 -40.46 -20.62
N LEU A 263 -7.52 -40.05 -19.43
CA LEU A 263 -8.71 -40.54 -18.75
C LEU A 263 -10.01 -40.26 -19.53
N ALA A 264 -10.08 -39.12 -20.22
CA ALA A 264 -11.21 -38.81 -21.09
C ALA A 264 -11.27 -39.67 -22.34
N VAL A 265 -10.11 -39.97 -22.96
CA VAL A 265 -10.01 -40.89 -24.12
C VAL A 265 -10.38 -42.33 -23.71
N GLU A 266 -10.00 -42.76 -22.52
CA GLU A 266 -10.36 -44.07 -21.93
C GLU A 266 -11.84 -44.16 -21.51
N GLY A 267 -12.58 -43.06 -21.59
CA GLY A 267 -14.01 -43.01 -21.19
C GLY A 267 -14.27 -43.02 -19.70
N ILE A 268 -13.22 -42.84 -18.87
CA ILE A 268 -13.32 -42.78 -17.41
C ILE A 268 -13.83 -41.40 -16.96
N MET A 269 -13.60 -40.37 -17.78
CA MET A 269 -13.96 -38.97 -17.48
C MET A 269 -14.68 -38.36 -18.70
N THR A 270 -15.63 -37.46 -18.48
CA THR A 270 -16.28 -36.72 -19.57
C THR A 270 -15.41 -35.57 -20.08
N VAL A 271 -15.66 -35.12 -21.31
CA VAL A 271 -14.97 -33.94 -21.88
C VAL A 271 -15.31 -32.68 -21.07
N GLY A 272 -16.53 -32.56 -20.57
CA GLY A 272 -16.94 -31.44 -19.71
C GLY A 272 -16.24 -31.45 -18.37
N GLU A 273 -16.01 -32.60 -17.76
CA GLU A 273 -15.21 -32.70 -16.51
C GLU A 273 -13.75 -32.30 -16.78
N PHE A 274 -13.15 -32.74 -17.88
CA PHE A 274 -11.81 -32.30 -18.27
C PHE A 274 -11.69 -30.79 -18.41
N VAL A 275 -12.64 -30.13 -19.06
CA VAL A 275 -12.64 -28.66 -19.21
C VAL A 275 -12.87 -27.98 -17.86
N THR A 276 -13.77 -28.51 -17.02
CA THR A 276 -14.02 -28.02 -15.66
C THR A 276 -12.76 -28.00 -14.81
N ILE A 277 -11.96 -29.08 -14.83
CA ILE A 277 -10.71 -29.20 -14.10
C ILE A 277 -9.71 -28.14 -14.53
N ASN A 278 -9.53 -27.96 -15.86
CA ASN A 278 -8.62 -26.96 -16.39
C ASN A 278 -9.04 -25.53 -16.01
N ALA A 279 -10.35 -25.25 -15.99
CA ALA A 279 -10.87 -23.97 -15.53
C ALA A 279 -10.65 -23.73 -14.03
N PHE A 280 -10.79 -24.76 -13.16
CA PHE A 280 -10.45 -24.66 -11.75
C PHE A 280 -8.95 -24.43 -11.52
N ILE A 281 -8.08 -25.09 -12.27
CA ILE A 281 -6.63 -24.86 -12.21
C ILE A 281 -6.32 -23.39 -12.44
N MET A 282 -6.89 -22.78 -13.48
CA MET A 282 -6.72 -21.34 -13.76
C MET A 282 -7.24 -20.46 -12.64
N LEU A 283 -8.38 -20.81 -12.05
CA LEU A 283 -9.02 -20.05 -10.97
C LEU A 283 -8.18 -20.06 -9.68
N ILE A 284 -7.54 -21.18 -9.35
CA ILE A 284 -6.72 -21.35 -8.14
C ILE A 284 -5.36 -20.65 -8.28
N ILE A 285 -4.75 -20.67 -9.45
CA ILE A 285 -3.38 -20.17 -9.66
C ILE A 285 -3.29 -18.66 -9.51
N GLY A 286 -4.25 -17.91 -10.02
CA GLY A 286 -4.24 -16.44 -10.00
C GLY A 286 -4.04 -15.84 -8.60
N PRO A 287 -4.89 -16.17 -7.64
CA PRO A 287 -4.73 -15.74 -6.25
C PRO A 287 -3.44 -16.20 -5.58
N LEU A 288 -2.95 -17.41 -5.88
CA LEU A 288 -1.69 -17.91 -5.32
C LEU A 288 -0.48 -17.05 -5.77
N ILE A 289 -0.46 -16.63 -7.02
CA ILE A 289 0.59 -15.70 -7.51
C ILE A 289 0.50 -14.34 -6.78
N SER A 290 -0.70 -13.91 -6.43
CA SER A 290 -0.94 -12.64 -5.73
C SER A 290 -0.44 -12.62 -4.27
N LEU A 291 -0.08 -13.78 -3.68
CA LEU A 291 0.53 -13.85 -2.33
C LEU A 291 1.75 -12.95 -2.17
N GLY A 292 2.58 -12.86 -3.21
CA GLY A 292 3.79 -12.00 -3.17
C GLY A 292 3.46 -10.51 -3.02
N SER A 293 2.45 -10.03 -3.72
CA SER A 293 1.97 -8.64 -3.65
C SER A 293 1.22 -8.37 -2.34
N LEU A 294 0.47 -9.34 -1.83
CA LEU A 294 -0.24 -9.25 -0.55
C LEU A 294 0.72 -8.95 0.60
N VAL A 295 1.82 -9.70 0.70
CA VAL A 295 2.84 -9.48 1.75
C VAL A 295 3.38 -8.06 1.69
N ALA A 296 3.69 -7.54 0.50
CA ALA A 296 4.18 -6.18 0.34
C ALA A 296 3.13 -5.12 0.73
N ILE A 297 1.87 -5.31 0.34
CA ILE A 297 0.75 -4.42 0.68
C ILE A 297 0.54 -4.37 2.19
N VAL A 298 0.51 -5.54 2.85
CA VAL A 298 0.30 -5.62 4.31
C VAL A 298 1.46 -4.99 5.06
N GLN A 299 2.72 -5.32 4.72
CA GLN A 299 3.90 -4.74 5.35
C GLN A 299 3.93 -3.21 5.22
N LYS A 300 3.64 -2.68 4.03
CA LYS A 300 3.58 -1.23 3.80
C LYS A 300 2.44 -0.60 4.59
N GLY A 301 1.27 -1.22 4.63
CA GLY A 301 0.12 -0.76 5.40
C GLY A 301 0.41 -0.70 6.89
N MET A 302 1.02 -1.75 7.47
CA MET A 302 1.41 -1.79 8.89
C MET A 302 2.44 -0.72 9.24
N ALA A 303 3.53 -0.60 8.45
CA ALA A 303 4.54 0.43 8.68
C ALA A 303 3.96 1.85 8.58
N SER A 304 2.97 2.08 7.72
CA SER A 304 2.25 3.35 7.62
C SER A 304 1.33 3.58 8.82
N LEU A 305 0.69 2.53 9.31
CA LEU A 305 -0.13 2.59 10.51
C LEU A 305 0.72 2.97 11.75
N ASP A 306 1.89 2.33 11.92
CA ASP A 306 2.80 2.65 13.02
C ASP A 306 3.19 4.14 13.02
N ARG A 307 3.57 4.69 11.85
CA ARG A 307 3.89 6.13 11.74
C ARG A 307 2.70 7.04 12.04
N ILE A 308 1.50 6.66 11.64
CA ILE A 308 0.27 7.40 11.97
C ILE A 308 0.02 7.36 13.48
N ILE A 309 0.21 6.20 14.11
CA ILE A 309 0.05 6.04 15.57
C ILE A 309 1.06 6.89 16.32
N ASP A 310 2.33 6.85 15.91
CA ASP A 310 3.40 7.65 16.53
C ASP A 310 3.06 9.15 16.47
N PHE A 311 2.65 9.64 15.29
CA PHE A 311 2.28 11.04 15.11
C PHE A 311 1.06 11.44 15.96
N MET A 312 0.03 10.58 16.02
CA MET A 312 -1.17 10.86 16.83
C MET A 312 -0.90 10.82 18.34
N SER A 313 0.17 10.15 18.76
CA SER A 313 0.57 10.04 20.18
C SER A 313 1.42 11.23 20.68
N LEU A 314 1.93 12.09 19.78
CA LEU A 314 2.71 13.26 20.15
C LEU A 314 1.93 14.12 21.15
N PRO A 315 2.59 14.80 22.11
CA PRO A 315 1.92 15.73 23.03
C PRO A 315 1.33 16.92 22.25
N ALA A 316 0.21 17.45 22.70
CA ALA A 316 -0.33 18.70 22.20
C ALA A 316 0.37 19.87 22.92
N GLU A 317 0.62 20.98 22.22
CA GLU A 317 1.25 22.16 22.78
C GLU A 317 0.27 22.95 23.65
N CYS A 318 -0.98 23.07 23.23
CA CYS A 318 -1.97 23.85 23.90
C CYS A 318 -2.91 22.99 24.75
N ASN A 319 -2.73 23.01 26.06
CA ASN A 319 -3.84 22.85 26.98
C ASN A 319 -4.51 24.22 27.15
N ASP A 320 -5.35 24.57 26.18
CA ASP A 320 -6.22 25.76 26.31
C ASP A 320 -7.29 25.45 27.38
N THR A 321 -6.84 25.34 28.63
CA THR A 321 -7.71 24.92 29.74
C THR A 321 -8.51 26.05 30.31
N ASP A 322 -8.13 27.31 30.04
CA ASP A 322 -8.81 28.46 30.60
C ASP A 322 -9.11 29.50 29.53
N GLY A 323 -10.08 29.32 28.69
CA GLY A 323 -10.53 30.31 27.69
C GLY A 323 -10.73 31.73 28.24
N LYS A 324 -9.73 32.24 28.95
CA LYS A 324 -9.64 33.65 29.36
C LYS A 324 -9.42 34.46 28.11
N GLN A 325 -10.43 35.18 27.70
CA GLN A 325 -10.26 36.22 26.69
C GLN A 325 -9.07 37.09 27.12
N LEU A 326 -8.05 37.15 26.25
CA LEU A 326 -6.98 38.13 26.41
C LEU A 326 -7.63 39.51 26.58
N GLY A 327 -7.54 40.07 27.77
CA GLY A 327 -8.04 41.42 28.02
C GLY A 327 -7.32 42.41 27.11
N LEU A 328 -8.04 43.40 26.60
CA LEU A 328 -7.43 44.54 25.95
C LEU A 328 -6.59 45.27 27.00
N GLY A 329 -5.26 45.23 26.86
CA GLY A 329 -4.34 45.82 27.83
C GLY A 329 -2.88 45.76 27.39
N ASP A 330 -2.00 46.32 28.19
CA ASP A 330 -0.56 46.31 27.97
C ASP A 330 0.01 44.89 28.16
N ILE A 331 1.03 44.53 27.39
CA ILE A 331 1.74 43.26 27.51
C ILE A 331 3.07 43.50 28.22
N ASP A 332 3.20 42.99 29.44
CA ASP A 332 4.41 43.10 30.25
C ASP A 332 5.22 41.79 30.21
N ILE A 333 6.42 41.86 29.67
CA ILE A 333 7.43 40.80 29.74
C ILE A 333 8.44 41.17 30.84
N LYS A 334 8.57 40.29 31.84
CA LYS A 334 9.50 40.53 32.99
C LYS A 334 10.44 39.34 33.14
N TYR A 335 11.74 39.61 33.13
CA TYR A 335 12.82 38.63 33.34
C TYR A 335 12.76 37.42 32.43
N LEU A 336 12.33 37.59 31.18
CA LEU A 336 12.22 36.48 30.21
C LEU A 336 13.60 35.92 29.87
N ASN A 337 13.80 34.64 30.20
CA ASN A 337 14.96 33.84 29.80
C ASN A 337 14.46 32.63 29.00
N PHE A 338 15.08 32.35 27.88
CA PHE A 338 14.69 31.22 27.05
C PHE A 338 15.91 30.53 26.44
N ILE A 339 15.92 29.19 26.52
CA ILE A 339 16.95 28.33 25.97
C ILE A 339 16.23 27.24 25.16
N TYR A 340 16.61 27.03 23.91
CA TYR A 340 16.14 25.88 23.13
C TYR A 340 16.77 24.58 23.68
N ASP A 341 16.02 23.48 23.74
CA ASP A 341 16.45 22.18 24.34
C ASP A 341 17.77 21.64 23.76
N GLU A 342 18.06 21.91 22.50
CA GLU A 342 19.30 21.50 21.85
C GLU A 342 20.44 22.53 21.95
N SER A 343 20.21 23.69 22.54
CA SER A 343 21.17 24.77 22.56
C SER A 343 21.88 24.89 23.92
N LYS A 344 23.22 25.08 23.92
CA LYS A 344 24.02 25.33 25.12
C LYS A 344 23.98 26.77 25.56
N SER A 345 23.44 27.69 24.77
CA SER A 345 23.39 29.12 25.09
C SER A 345 21.95 29.64 25.05
N PRO A 346 21.57 30.51 25.97
CA PRO A 346 20.24 31.12 25.97
C PRO A 346 20.02 32.00 24.75
N ALA A 347 18.89 31.80 24.08
CA ALA A 347 18.44 32.60 22.95
C ALA A 347 17.94 33.99 23.40
N LEU A 348 17.36 34.07 24.61
CA LEU A 348 16.94 35.31 25.26
C LEU A 348 17.46 35.32 26.70
N ARG A 349 17.95 36.47 27.16
CA ARG A 349 18.45 36.67 28.54
C ARG A 349 17.83 37.92 29.16
N GLN A 350 17.13 37.76 30.28
CA GLN A 350 16.62 38.85 31.13
C GLN A 350 15.90 39.96 30.35
N ILE A 351 15.07 39.58 29.38
CA ILE A 351 14.31 40.53 28.57
C ILE A 351 13.20 41.13 29.42
N ASN A 352 13.18 42.49 29.51
CA ASN A 352 12.15 43.25 30.14
C ASN A 352 11.61 44.26 29.13
N ILE A 353 10.36 44.10 28.68
CA ILE A 353 9.71 44.96 27.69
C ILE A 353 8.23 45.05 28.01
N THR A 354 7.70 46.26 27.93
CA THR A 354 6.26 46.54 28.03
C THR A 354 5.77 47.05 26.67
N PHE A 355 4.77 46.40 26.11
CA PHE A 355 4.08 46.84 24.91
C PHE A 355 2.74 47.48 25.31
N LYS A 356 2.55 48.75 25.02
CA LYS A 356 1.28 49.44 25.32
C LYS A 356 0.22 49.12 24.27
N GLN A 357 -1.03 49.07 24.71
CA GLN A 357 -2.15 48.86 23.83
C GLN A 357 -2.19 49.90 22.70
N GLY A 358 -2.25 49.44 21.45
CA GLY A 358 -2.30 50.32 20.27
C GLY A 358 -0.96 50.91 19.83
N GLU A 359 0.15 50.57 20.51
CA GLU A 359 1.47 51.01 20.13
C GLU A 359 2.04 50.20 18.95
N PHE A 360 2.74 50.90 18.07
CA PHE A 360 3.46 50.28 16.96
C PHE A 360 4.95 50.17 17.34
N VAL A 361 5.43 48.97 17.60
CA VAL A 361 6.79 48.69 18.06
C VAL A 361 7.61 47.97 17.01
N GLY A 362 8.76 48.54 16.64
CA GLY A 362 9.72 47.94 15.72
C GLY A 362 10.87 47.27 16.49
N ILE A 363 11.10 45.95 16.26
CA ILE A 363 12.21 45.19 16.82
C ILE A 363 13.30 45.03 15.81
N VAL A 364 14.48 45.64 16.06
CA VAL A 364 15.67 45.60 15.19
C VAL A 364 16.85 44.93 15.87
N GLY A 365 17.70 44.28 15.13
CA GLY A 365 18.91 43.62 15.68
C GLY A 365 19.59 42.72 14.64
N LYS A 366 20.82 42.27 14.92
CA LYS A 366 21.60 41.38 14.08
C LYS A 366 20.92 40.03 13.85
N PRO A 367 21.21 39.29 12.72
CA PRO A 367 20.81 37.90 12.61
C PRO A 367 21.25 37.09 13.83
N GLY A 368 20.37 36.20 14.35
CA GLY A 368 20.65 35.39 15.53
C GLY A 368 20.47 36.12 16.89
N SER A 369 19.99 37.37 16.95
CA SER A 369 19.79 38.11 18.23
C SER A 369 18.51 37.74 19.02
N GLY A 370 17.78 36.70 18.60
CA GLY A 370 16.59 36.22 19.33
C GLY A 370 15.27 36.91 18.97
N LYS A 371 15.20 37.77 17.94
CA LYS A 371 13.97 38.45 17.51
C LYS A 371 12.81 37.49 17.21
N SER A 372 13.07 36.51 16.39
CA SER A 372 12.06 35.49 16.01
C SER A 372 11.66 34.63 17.21
N THR A 373 12.59 34.36 18.13
CA THR A 373 12.33 33.63 19.37
C THR A 373 11.38 34.39 20.27
N LEU A 374 11.57 35.72 20.37
CA LEU A 374 10.67 36.59 21.17
C LEU A 374 9.25 36.57 20.60
N PHE A 375 9.10 36.66 19.27
CA PHE A 375 7.78 36.56 18.63
C PHE A 375 7.13 35.19 18.81
N LYS A 376 7.90 34.10 18.68
CA LYS A 376 7.38 32.75 18.93
C LYS A 376 6.85 32.60 20.36
N LEU A 377 7.56 33.14 21.35
CA LEU A 377 7.14 33.07 22.75
C LEU A 377 5.93 33.97 23.09
N LEU A 378 5.71 35.05 22.35
CA LEU A 378 4.52 35.87 22.46
C LEU A 378 3.27 35.25 21.86
N LEU A 379 3.45 34.37 20.90
CA LEU A 379 2.36 33.65 20.23
C LEU A 379 1.96 32.35 20.96
N GLY A 380 2.77 31.85 21.88
CA GLY A 380 2.58 30.62 22.65
C GLY A 380 3.41 29.46 22.13
#